data_7afc11b03940cc00c5f073e0a33b48ad
#
_entry.id   7afc11b03940cc00c5f073e0a33b48ad
#
_cell.length_a   1.000
_cell.length_b   1.000
_cell.length_c   1.000
_cell.angle_alpha   90.00
_cell.angle_beta   90.00
_cell.angle_gamma   90.00
#
_symmetry.space_group_name_H-M   'P 1'
#
loop_
_entity.id
_entity.type
_entity.pdbx_description
1 polymer ?
#
loop_
_entity_poly.entity_id
_entity_poly.type
_entity_poly.pdbx_seq_one_letter_code
_entity_poly.pdbx_strand_id
1 'polypeptide(L)'
;MQRNRLYQRIWAPGNGTGFERPSKCECLEQDLTKDALPLFTQIHHCGSVLTEVFFAMMISRILYGSVPAPGTMVIFSVLLATCSIGTPGLPWGTVMVSLGTLTGILKFGDSGVALMFAVFAIHDGFAAACNMTCDGALALILTGYAKKREISKNTDI
;
A
#
# COMPACT_ATOMS: atom_id res chain seq x y z
N MET A 1 5.70 -22.88 13.94
CA MET A 1 4.39 -23.36 13.46
C MET A 1 3.24 -22.35 13.66
N GLN A 2 3.29 -21.43 14.63
CA GLN A 2 2.26 -20.39 14.85
C GLN A 2 2.25 -19.26 13.81
N ARG A 3 3.40 -18.90 13.24
CA ARG A 3 3.55 -17.80 12.28
C ARG A 3 2.75 -17.97 10.97
N ASN A 4 2.63 -19.21 10.47
CA ASN A 4 1.85 -19.49 9.25
C ASN A 4 0.32 -19.41 9.47
N ARG A 5 -0.15 -19.67 10.69
CA ARG A 5 -1.58 -19.54 11.01
C ARG A 5 -2.02 -18.07 11.10
N LEU A 6 -1.10 -17.17 11.45
CA LEU A 6 -1.36 -15.73 11.48
C LEU A 6 -1.62 -15.18 10.07
N TYR A 7 -0.74 -15.53 9.13
CA TYR A 7 -0.88 -15.14 7.72
C TYR A 7 -2.17 -15.69 7.09
N GLN A 8 -2.52 -16.93 7.35
CA GLN A 8 -3.75 -17.53 6.83
C GLN A 8 -5.03 -16.93 7.44
N ARG A 9 -4.99 -16.47 8.70
CA ARG A 9 -6.13 -15.80 9.34
C ARG A 9 -6.34 -14.37 8.87
N ILE A 10 -5.28 -13.68 8.51
CA ILE A 10 -5.36 -12.31 7.96
C ILE A 10 -5.79 -12.35 6.49
N TRP A 11 -5.46 -13.39 5.75
CA TRP A 11 -5.52 -13.44 4.29
C TRP A 11 -6.62 -14.32 3.69
N ALA A 12 -7.51 -14.95 4.45
CA ALA A 12 -8.56 -15.75 3.82
C ALA A 12 -9.65 -14.85 3.23
N PRO A 13 -9.87 -14.89 1.91
CA PRO A 13 -10.93 -14.13 1.26
C PRO A 13 -12.30 -14.70 1.68
N GLY A 14 -13.09 -13.93 2.31
CA GLY A 14 -14.44 -14.29 2.72
C GLY A 14 -15.25 -13.05 3.05
N ASN A 15 -16.14 -12.74 2.16
CA ASN A 15 -17.32 -11.89 2.28
C ASN A 15 -17.31 -10.86 3.41
N GLY A 16 -16.95 -9.63 3.07
CA GLY A 16 -17.10 -8.46 3.94
C GLY A 16 -15.82 -8.09 4.68
N THR A 17 -15.39 -6.90 4.42
CA THR A 17 -14.45 -6.05 5.16
C THR A 17 -13.27 -6.76 5.82
N GLY A 18 -12.08 -6.60 5.24
CA GLY A 18 -10.81 -7.05 5.82
C GLY A 18 -10.52 -6.52 7.24
N PHE A 19 -11.42 -5.74 7.82
CA PHE A 19 -11.35 -5.17 9.16
C PHE A 19 -11.81 -6.12 10.28
N GLU A 20 -12.65 -7.11 10.00
CA GLU A 20 -13.18 -7.98 11.07
C GLU A 20 -12.16 -9.01 11.61
N ARG A 21 -11.14 -9.34 10.84
CA ARG A 21 -10.17 -10.40 11.20
C ARG A 21 -9.02 -9.96 12.08
N PRO A 22 -8.39 -8.80 11.86
CA PRO A 22 -7.38 -8.27 12.78
C PRO A 22 -7.93 -8.03 14.18
N SER A 23 -9.18 -7.61 14.32
CA SER A 23 -9.83 -7.38 15.61
C SER A 23 -10.06 -8.66 16.44
N LYS A 24 -9.92 -9.85 15.83
CA LYS A 24 -10.05 -11.15 16.52
C LYS A 24 -8.69 -11.81 16.80
N CYS A 25 -7.58 -11.15 16.52
CA CYS A 25 -6.25 -11.67 16.77
C CYS A 25 -5.80 -11.31 18.20
N GLU A 26 -5.63 -12.32 19.04
CA GLU A 26 -5.14 -12.16 20.42
C GLU A 26 -3.74 -11.53 20.54
N CYS A 27 -2.99 -11.51 19.41
CA CYS A 27 -1.66 -10.91 19.35
C CYS A 27 -1.69 -9.39 19.18
N LEU A 28 -2.84 -8.82 18.78
CA LEU A 28 -3.04 -7.39 18.56
C LEU A 28 -3.82 -6.80 19.75
N GLU A 29 -3.41 -5.63 20.19
CA GLU A 29 -4.18 -4.86 21.15
C GLU A 29 -5.42 -4.30 20.44
N GLN A 30 -6.60 -4.77 20.87
CA GLN A 30 -7.83 -4.58 20.11
C GLN A 30 -8.23 -3.12 19.97
N ASP A 31 -8.08 -2.33 21.03
CA ASP A 31 -8.48 -0.92 21.00
C ASP A 31 -7.55 -0.10 20.09
N LEU A 32 -6.24 -0.35 20.20
CA LEU A 32 -5.26 0.29 19.33
C LEU A 32 -5.45 -0.11 17.85
N THR A 33 -5.80 -1.36 17.60
CA THR A 33 -5.96 -1.89 16.25
C THR A 33 -7.22 -1.36 15.56
N LYS A 34 -8.31 -1.14 16.31
CA LYS A 34 -9.56 -0.57 15.77
C LYS A 34 -9.36 0.84 15.21
N ASP A 35 -8.51 1.62 15.85
CA ASP A 35 -8.24 2.99 15.42
C ASP A 35 -7.12 3.08 14.38
N ALA A 36 -6.06 2.27 14.56
CA ALA A 36 -4.88 2.31 13.70
C ALA A 36 -5.08 1.70 12.32
N LEU A 37 -5.83 0.57 12.21
CA LEU A 37 -6.04 -0.08 10.92
C LEU A 37 -6.78 0.79 9.89
N PRO A 38 -7.90 1.46 10.23
CA PRO A 38 -8.54 2.38 9.29
C PRO A 38 -7.61 3.50 8.84
N LEU A 39 -6.76 4.00 9.73
CA LEU A 39 -5.77 5.02 9.41
C LEU A 39 -4.70 4.50 8.46
N PHE A 40 -4.15 3.31 8.72
CA PHE A 40 -3.12 2.72 7.87
C PHE A 40 -3.65 2.44 6.47
N THR A 41 -4.85 1.89 6.33
CA THR A 41 -5.44 1.62 5.02
C THR A 41 -5.71 2.88 4.19
N GLN A 42 -5.81 4.04 4.82
CA GLN A 42 -5.96 5.32 4.10
C GLN A 42 -4.62 5.96 3.72
N ILE A 43 -3.58 5.75 4.52
CA ILE A 43 -2.29 6.44 4.33
C ILE A 43 -1.27 5.54 3.62
N HIS A 44 -1.34 4.23 3.88
CA HIS A 44 -0.29 3.30 3.49
C HIS A 44 -0.66 2.53 2.22
N HIS A 45 -0.19 3.02 1.08
CA HIS A 45 -0.39 2.43 -0.25
C HIS A 45 0.92 1.90 -0.86
N CYS A 46 1.80 1.31 -0.05
CA CYS A 46 3.14 0.91 -0.51
C CYS A 46 3.13 -0.07 -1.68
N GLY A 47 2.21 -1.04 -1.66
CA GLY A 47 2.08 -2.03 -2.74
C GLY A 47 1.64 -1.38 -4.05
N SER A 48 0.65 -0.49 -3.99
CA SER A 48 0.16 0.23 -5.17
C SER A 48 1.23 1.16 -5.75
N VAL A 49 1.90 1.95 -4.90
CA VAL A 49 2.98 2.85 -5.34
C VAL A 49 4.15 2.08 -5.95
N LEU A 50 4.59 0.98 -5.31
CA LEU A 50 5.69 0.16 -5.79
C LEU A 50 5.39 -0.45 -7.16
N THR A 51 4.20 -1.02 -7.31
CA THR A 51 3.79 -1.65 -8.58
C THR A 51 3.61 -0.63 -9.68
N GLU A 52 3.06 0.54 -9.38
CA GLU A 52 2.88 1.61 -10.36
C GLU A 52 4.23 2.17 -10.86
N VAL A 53 5.19 2.38 -9.97
CA VAL A 53 6.56 2.77 -10.33
C VAL A 53 7.22 1.71 -11.21
N PHE A 54 7.07 0.44 -10.85
CA PHE A 54 7.62 -0.67 -11.63
C PHE A 54 7.02 -0.72 -13.03
N PHE A 55 5.71 -0.65 -13.17
CA PHE A 55 5.05 -0.67 -14.47
C PHE A 55 5.33 0.60 -15.29
N ALA A 56 5.47 1.75 -14.66
CA ALA A 56 5.89 2.96 -15.34
C ALA A 56 7.26 2.81 -16.00
N MET A 57 8.22 2.18 -15.32
CA MET A 57 9.53 1.86 -15.89
C MET A 57 9.42 0.85 -17.04
N MET A 58 8.63 -0.21 -16.87
CA MET A 58 8.41 -1.23 -17.90
C MET A 58 7.76 -0.64 -19.16
N ILE A 59 6.71 0.15 -19.00
CA ILE A 59 6.00 0.81 -20.11
C ILE A 59 6.92 1.80 -20.81
N SER A 60 7.71 2.58 -20.05
CA SER A 60 8.71 3.49 -20.62
C SER A 60 9.70 2.72 -21.49
N ARG A 61 10.19 1.59 -21.03
CA ARG A 61 11.12 0.76 -21.79
C ARG A 61 10.51 0.18 -23.06
N ILE A 62 9.24 -0.28 -22.98
CA ILE A 62 8.56 -0.94 -24.09
C ILE A 62 8.12 0.07 -25.17
N LEU A 63 7.48 1.17 -24.77
CA LEU A 63 6.90 2.13 -25.73
C LEU A 63 7.89 3.21 -26.19
N TYR A 64 8.78 3.65 -25.30
CA TYR A 64 9.70 4.77 -25.59
C TYR A 64 11.16 4.33 -25.72
N GLY A 65 11.45 3.02 -25.60
CA GLY A 65 12.79 2.45 -25.81
C GLY A 65 13.80 2.72 -24.71
N SER A 66 13.50 3.56 -23.74
CA SER A 66 14.40 3.96 -22.65
C SER A 66 13.69 3.99 -21.30
N VAL A 67 14.44 3.74 -20.24
CA VAL A 67 13.96 3.93 -18.86
C VAL A 67 14.21 5.39 -18.48
N PRO A 68 13.28 6.06 -17.79
CA PRO A 68 13.49 7.42 -17.32
C PRO A 68 14.72 7.53 -16.41
N ALA A 69 15.34 8.72 -16.38
CA ALA A 69 16.50 8.97 -15.52
C ALA A 69 16.17 8.68 -14.03
N PRO A 70 17.12 8.17 -13.24
CA PRO A 70 16.88 7.84 -11.83
C PRO A 70 16.30 9.02 -11.02
N GLY A 71 16.78 10.23 -11.26
CA GLY A 71 16.27 11.44 -10.62
C GLY A 71 14.79 11.69 -10.93
N THR A 72 14.38 11.49 -12.18
CA THR A 72 12.97 11.61 -12.60
C THR A 72 12.11 10.56 -11.91
N MET A 73 12.61 9.33 -11.80
CA MET A 73 11.89 8.24 -11.11
C MET A 73 11.74 8.49 -9.61
N VAL A 74 12.75 9.07 -8.95
CA VAL A 74 12.64 9.47 -7.54
C VAL A 74 11.56 10.55 -7.36
N ILE A 75 11.57 11.60 -8.19
CA ILE A 75 10.56 12.65 -8.15
C ILE A 75 9.16 12.07 -8.40
N PHE A 76 9.03 11.22 -9.41
CA PHE A 76 7.78 10.54 -9.73
C PHE A 76 7.27 9.72 -8.53
N SER A 77 8.14 8.91 -7.90
CA SER A 77 7.78 8.05 -6.76
C SER A 77 7.34 8.85 -5.55
N VAL A 78 8.01 9.96 -5.24
CA VAL A 78 7.67 10.84 -4.10
C VAL A 78 6.32 11.52 -4.34
N LEU A 79 6.10 12.05 -5.54
CA LEU A 79 4.83 12.68 -5.88
C LEU A 79 3.68 11.67 -5.91
N LEU A 80 3.92 10.48 -6.48
CA LEU A 80 2.95 9.41 -6.48
C LEU A 80 2.56 8.99 -5.05
N ALA A 81 3.54 8.78 -4.17
CA ALA A 81 3.30 8.45 -2.76
C ALA A 81 2.52 9.55 -2.04
N THR A 82 2.83 10.82 -2.31
CA THR A 82 2.11 11.95 -1.72
C THR A 82 0.67 12.04 -2.24
N CYS A 83 0.48 11.86 -3.53
CA CYS A 83 -0.85 11.86 -4.14
C CYS A 83 -1.71 10.69 -3.66
N SER A 84 -1.11 9.51 -3.43
CA SER A 84 -1.83 8.31 -2.98
C SER A 84 -2.43 8.45 -1.59
N ILE A 85 -1.86 9.27 -0.71
CA ILE A 85 -2.41 9.56 0.63
C ILE A 85 -3.79 10.24 0.54
N GLY A 86 -4.03 11.04 -0.48
CA GLY A 86 -5.30 11.72 -0.72
C GLY A 86 -6.36 10.90 -1.45
N THR A 87 -6.03 9.68 -1.88
CA THR A 87 -6.98 8.82 -2.59
C THR A 87 -7.88 8.06 -1.62
N PRO A 88 -9.21 8.20 -1.74
CA PRO A 88 -10.10 7.26 -1.08
C PRO A 88 -9.79 5.87 -1.62
N GLY A 89 -9.86 4.83 -0.76
CA GLY A 89 -9.54 3.44 -1.10
C GLY A 89 -10.44 2.82 -2.18
N LEU A 90 -10.52 3.48 -3.32
CA LEU A 90 -11.26 3.05 -4.50
C LEU A 90 -10.36 2.20 -5.39
N PRO A 91 -10.92 1.17 -6.05
CA PRO A 91 -10.19 0.44 -7.09
C PRO A 91 -9.59 1.42 -8.12
N TRP A 92 -8.32 1.23 -8.47
CA TRP A 92 -7.55 2.07 -9.40
C TRP A 92 -7.35 3.54 -8.96
N GLY A 93 -7.67 3.87 -7.71
CA GLY A 93 -7.60 5.25 -7.21
C GLY A 93 -6.21 5.87 -7.38
N THR A 94 -5.15 5.11 -7.09
CA THR A 94 -3.76 5.58 -7.24
C THR A 94 -3.43 5.93 -8.69
N VAL A 95 -3.77 5.09 -9.67
CA VAL A 95 -3.51 5.36 -11.09
C VAL A 95 -4.32 6.56 -11.60
N MET A 96 -5.56 6.72 -11.15
CA MET A 96 -6.37 7.90 -11.49
C MET A 96 -5.72 9.20 -11.03
N VAL A 97 -5.22 9.21 -9.81
CA VAL A 97 -4.58 10.42 -9.24
C VAL A 97 -3.19 10.64 -9.82
N SER A 98 -2.50 9.58 -10.22
CA SER A 98 -1.17 9.68 -10.82
C SER A 98 -1.18 10.12 -12.28
N LEU A 99 -2.34 10.23 -12.92
CA LEU A 99 -2.45 10.62 -14.33
C LEU A 99 -1.67 11.89 -14.65
N GLY A 100 -1.78 12.89 -13.78
CA GLY A 100 -1.03 14.15 -13.92
C GLY A 100 0.48 13.97 -13.82
N THR A 101 0.96 13.06 -13.00
CA THR A 101 2.39 12.76 -12.84
C THR A 101 2.91 11.90 -13.97
N LEU A 102 2.12 10.94 -14.47
CA LEU A 102 2.46 10.12 -15.63
C LEU A 102 2.64 10.99 -16.90
N THR A 103 1.69 11.88 -17.16
CA THR A 103 1.74 12.75 -18.34
C THR A 103 2.70 13.93 -18.15
N GLY A 104 2.72 14.54 -16.98
CA GLY A 104 3.51 15.73 -16.69
C GLY A 104 5.00 15.44 -16.51
N ILE A 105 5.37 14.38 -15.78
CA ILE A 105 6.76 14.06 -15.43
C ILE A 105 7.34 13.02 -16.37
N LEU A 106 6.65 11.89 -16.58
CA LEU A 106 7.14 10.82 -17.42
C LEU A 106 6.84 11.05 -18.91
N LYS A 107 6.04 12.07 -19.22
CA LYS A 107 5.67 12.45 -20.60
C LYS A 107 4.97 11.30 -21.35
N PHE A 108 4.18 10.50 -20.64
CA PHE A 108 3.39 9.45 -21.27
C PHE A 108 2.34 10.07 -22.20
N GLY A 109 2.30 9.58 -23.44
CA GLY A 109 1.20 9.85 -24.34
C GLY A 109 0.01 8.94 -24.04
N ASP A 110 -1.08 9.12 -24.79
CA ASP A 110 -2.34 8.38 -24.57
C ASP A 110 -2.16 6.86 -24.57
N SER A 111 -1.31 6.32 -25.44
CA SER A 111 -1.01 4.89 -25.48
C SER A 111 -0.32 4.38 -24.20
N GLY A 112 0.61 5.18 -23.65
CA GLY A 112 1.30 4.84 -22.40
C GLY A 112 0.37 4.86 -21.20
N VAL A 113 -0.50 5.86 -21.15
CA VAL A 113 -1.54 5.99 -20.13
C VAL A 113 -2.55 4.84 -20.22
N ALA A 114 -3.05 4.55 -21.42
CA ALA A 114 -3.99 3.45 -21.63
C ALA A 114 -3.40 2.10 -21.23
N LEU A 115 -2.12 1.85 -21.57
CA LEU A 115 -1.43 0.62 -21.18
C LEU A 115 -1.25 0.54 -19.66
N MET A 116 -0.92 1.66 -18.99
CA MET A 116 -0.83 1.71 -17.53
C MET A 116 -2.15 1.32 -16.88
N PHE A 117 -3.28 1.88 -17.33
CA PHE A 117 -4.60 1.52 -16.82
C PHE A 117 -4.91 0.05 -17.04
N ALA A 118 -4.64 -0.49 -18.23
CA ALA A 118 -4.90 -1.89 -18.55
C ALA A 118 -4.11 -2.85 -17.66
N VAL A 119 -2.81 -2.59 -17.47
CA VAL A 119 -1.94 -3.41 -16.63
C VAL A 119 -2.35 -3.31 -15.16
N PHE A 120 -2.65 -2.11 -14.70
CA PHE A 120 -3.05 -1.88 -13.32
C PHE A 120 -4.38 -2.54 -12.99
N ALA A 121 -5.35 -2.52 -13.92
CA ALA A 121 -6.63 -3.20 -13.75
C ALA A 121 -6.49 -4.71 -13.48
N ILE A 122 -5.46 -5.34 -14.05
CA ILE A 122 -5.17 -6.77 -13.82
C ILE A 122 -4.42 -6.96 -12.50
N HIS A 123 -3.54 -6.03 -12.14
CA HIS A 123 -2.59 -6.16 -11.04
C HIS A 123 -3.09 -5.59 -9.71
N ASP A 124 -4.11 -4.76 -9.70
CA ASP A 124 -4.62 -4.02 -8.54
C ASP A 124 -4.92 -4.94 -7.34
N GLY A 125 -5.46 -6.12 -7.58
CA GLY A 125 -5.70 -7.11 -6.53
C GLY A 125 -4.43 -7.57 -5.80
N PHE A 126 -3.30 -7.67 -6.48
CA PHE A 126 -2.01 -8.02 -5.86
C PHE A 126 -1.44 -6.83 -5.09
N ALA A 127 -1.55 -5.63 -5.63
CA ALA A 127 -1.14 -4.40 -4.97
C ALA A 127 -1.94 -4.19 -3.66
N ALA A 128 -3.25 -4.38 -3.70
CA ALA A 128 -4.12 -4.33 -2.53
C ALA A 128 -3.74 -5.39 -1.48
N ALA A 129 -3.41 -6.60 -1.89
CA ALA A 129 -2.94 -7.66 -0.99
C ALA A 129 -1.63 -7.28 -0.28
N CYS A 130 -0.69 -6.66 -1.01
CA CYS A 130 0.54 -6.13 -0.42
C CYS A 130 0.25 -5.01 0.59
N ASN A 131 -0.62 -4.06 0.26
CA ASN A 131 -1.03 -2.99 1.17
C ASN A 131 -1.57 -3.56 2.48
N MET A 132 -2.55 -4.46 2.42
CA MET A 132 -3.16 -5.08 3.61
C MET A 132 -2.17 -5.88 4.44
N THR A 133 -1.21 -6.57 3.80
CA THR A 133 -0.17 -7.32 4.52
C THR A 133 0.74 -6.38 5.30
N CYS A 134 1.13 -5.27 4.71
CA CYS A 134 1.95 -4.25 5.36
C CYS A 134 1.18 -3.55 6.49
N ASP A 135 -0.10 -3.24 6.30
CA ASP A 135 -0.95 -2.65 7.34
C ASP A 135 -1.04 -3.56 8.58
N GLY A 136 -1.19 -4.86 8.36
CA GLY A 136 -1.14 -5.85 9.44
C GLY A 136 0.21 -5.90 10.16
N ALA A 137 1.31 -5.77 9.41
CA ALA A 137 2.66 -5.71 9.99
C ALA A 137 2.86 -4.42 10.82
N LEU A 138 2.39 -3.28 10.32
CA LEU A 138 2.43 -2.01 11.04
C LEU A 138 1.61 -2.06 12.34
N ALA A 139 0.42 -2.66 12.31
CA ALA A 139 -0.41 -2.86 13.50
C ALA A 139 0.30 -3.73 14.56
N LEU A 140 1.02 -4.77 14.14
CA LEU A 140 1.84 -5.60 15.04
C LEU A 140 3.01 -4.82 15.65
N ILE A 141 3.70 -4.01 14.85
CA ILE A 141 4.81 -3.15 15.32
C ILE A 141 4.27 -2.14 16.34
N LEU A 142 3.15 -1.50 16.05
CA LEU A 142 2.52 -0.52 16.93
C LEU A 142 2.10 -1.15 18.27
N THR A 143 1.48 -2.33 18.24
CA THR A 143 1.11 -3.10 19.43
C THR A 143 2.35 -3.45 20.27
N GLY A 144 3.43 -3.90 19.62
CA GLY A 144 4.68 -4.22 20.30
C GLY A 144 5.31 -2.99 20.97
N TYR A 145 5.25 -1.84 20.30
CA TYR A 145 5.74 -0.57 20.85
C TYR A 145 4.90 -0.09 22.05
N ALA A 146 3.57 -0.17 21.94
CA ALA A 146 2.64 0.20 23.01
C ALA A 146 2.88 -0.65 24.28
N LYS A 147 2.95 -1.97 24.14
CA LYS A 147 3.25 -2.89 25.25
C LYS A 147 4.61 -2.60 25.92
N LYS A 148 5.64 -2.30 25.12
CA LYS A 148 6.94 -1.95 25.66
C LYS A 148 6.90 -0.66 26.48
N ARG A 149 6.08 0.31 26.05
CA ARG A 149 5.94 1.60 26.74
C ARG A 149 5.14 1.50 28.04
N GLU A 150 4.13 0.63 28.10
CA GLU A 150 3.39 0.33 29.32
C GLU A 150 4.26 -0.37 30.36
N ILE A 151 5.09 -1.32 29.95
CA ILE A 151 6.05 -1.98 30.85
C ILE A 151 7.05 -0.94 31.40
N SER A 152 7.55 -0.02 30.57
CA SER A 152 8.45 1.05 31.01
C SER A 152 7.81 1.95 32.06
N LYS A 153 6.54 2.34 31.88
CA LYS A 153 5.82 3.16 32.87
C LYS A 153 5.61 2.46 34.20
N ASN A 154 5.37 1.15 34.18
CA ASN A 154 5.15 0.36 35.38
C ASN A 154 6.46 0.02 36.13
N THR A 155 7.62 0.19 35.51
CA THR A 155 8.94 -0.07 36.10
C THR A 155 9.49 1.17 36.79
N ASP A 156 8.96 2.35 36.47
CA ASP A 156 9.38 3.64 37.03
C ASP A 156 8.58 4.05 38.28
N ILE A 157 7.73 3.15 38.83
CA ILE A 157 7.00 3.25 40.10
C ILE A 157 7.65 2.30 41.11
#